data_ef85b94248e3c4997b77e1c781a4befe
#
_entry.id   ef85b94248e3c4997b77e1c781a4befe
#
_cell.length_a   1.000
_cell.length_b   1.000
_cell.length_c   1.000
_cell.angle_alpha   90.00
_cell.angle_beta   90.00
_cell.angle_gamma   90.00
#
_symmetry.space_group_name_H-M   'P 1'
#
loop_
_entity.id
_entity.type
_entity.pdbx_description
1 polymer ?
#
loop_
_entity_poly.entity_id
_entity_poly.type
_entity_poly.pdbx_seq_one_letter_code
_entity_poly.pdbx_strand_id
1 'polypeptide(L)'
;VNSLFSVLNQCQTQMGKRLLYNMVLNTLLDAKEIKDRLDRVTKYVSSYELLMKTRNILSEISDIERLAGKIGLNRANARDYLALANTIEKALLIEESKKTAEELNEFKDAISKTFVDNPPNTITEGHIIRDEINSEVKELRELSGNSKTWVKDFIVNERQKTGISTLKIGFNKVFGYYIEASRSLKNYIYQSAVNYIY
;
A
#
# COMPACT_ATOMS: atom_id res chain seq x y z
N VAL A 1 20.99 24.37 20.56
CA VAL A 1 22.13 23.69 21.15
C VAL A 1 23.08 23.35 20.01
N ASN A 2 24.23 24.05 19.96
CA ASN A 2 25.23 23.82 18.91
C ASN A 2 26.09 22.60 19.30
N SER A 3 25.66 21.41 18.93
CA SER A 3 26.47 20.21 19.06
C SER A 3 27.25 19.93 17.78
N LEU A 4 28.37 19.20 17.87
CA LEU A 4 29.12 18.74 16.69
C LEU A 4 28.19 18.03 15.69
N PHE A 5 27.31 17.16 16.19
CA PHE A 5 26.33 16.49 15.37
C PHE A 5 25.45 17.48 14.61
N SER A 6 24.92 18.53 15.24
CA SER A 6 24.05 19.51 14.58
C SER A 6 24.74 20.25 13.43
N VAL A 7 26.02 20.50 13.56
CA VAL A 7 26.82 21.14 12.50
C VAL A 7 27.06 20.18 11.32
N LEU A 8 27.38 18.92 11.62
CA LEU A 8 27.70 17.93 10.60
C LEU A 8 26.44 17.35 9.90
N ASN A 9 25.26 17.45 10.52
CA ASN A 9 24.06 16.80 10.04
C ASN A 9 23.46 17.50 8.79
N GLN A 10 23.94 17.10 7.65
CA GLN A 10 23.41 17.46 6.32
C GLN A 10 22.77 16.25 5.61
N CYS A 11 22.38 15.21 6.38
CA CYS A 11 21.84 13.97 5.85
C CYS A 11 20.46 14.17 5.23
N GLN A 12 20.21 13.54 4.08
CA GLN A 12 18.93 13.58 3.38
C GLN A 12 17.93 12.56 3.97
N THR A 13 18.40 11.47 4.58
CA THR A 13 17.56 10.38 5.09
C THR A 13 17.62 10.29 6.61
N GLN A 14 16.57 9.77 7.25
CA GLN A 14 16.55 9.54 8.70
C GLN A 14 17.54 8.45 9.13
N MET A 15 17.70 7.37 8.33
CA MET A 15 18.70 6.33 8.58
C MET A 15 20.13 6.91 8.47
N GLY A 16 20.39 7.81 7.52
CA GLY A 16 21.65 8.52 7.43
C GLY A 16 21.94 9.39 8.66
N LYS A 17 20.94 10.07 9.21
CA LYS A 17 21.07 10.81 10.47
C LYS A 17 21.44 9.91 11.65
N ARG A 18 20.78 8.74 11.75
CA ARG A 18 21.10 7.75 12.81
C ARG A 18 22.53 7.23 12.66
N LEU A 19 22.92 6.90 11.42
CA LEU A 19 24.28 6.44 11.13
C LEU A 19 25.32 7.51 11.48
N LEU A 20 25.11 8.76 11.05
CA LEU A 20 26.01 9.88 11.39
C LEU A 20 26.13 10.08 12.90
N TYR A 21 25.00 10.03 13.62
CA TYR A 21 25.01 10.14 15.08
C TYR A 21 25.88 9.05 15.72
N ASN A 22 25.69 7.80 15.29
CA ASN A 22 26.49 6.67 15.77
C ASN A 22 27.97 6.81 15.40
N MET A 23 28.29 7.33 14.21
CA MET A 23 29.66 7.58 13.79
C MET A 23 30.36 8.66 14.63
N VAL A 24 29.63 9.67 15.09
CA VAL A 24 30.16 10.72 15.96
C VAL A 24 30.42 10.21 17.38
N LEU A 25 29.57 9.31 17.88
CA LEU A 25 29.72 8.73 19.22
C LEU A 25 30.75 7.60 19.26
N ASN A 26 30.85 6.81 18.20
CA ASN A 26 31.71 5.63 18.13
C ASN A 26 32.78 5.86 17.06
N THR A 27 33.90 6.43 17.46
CA THR A 27 35.03 6.70 16.57
C THR A 27 35.76 5.42 16.20
N LEU A 28 36.24 5.35 14.96
CA LEU A 28 37.08 4.24 14.48
C LEU A 28 38.51 4.38 15.08
N LEU A 29 39.09 3.23 15.37
CA LEU A 29 40.50 3.15 15.86
C LEU A 29 41.43 2.52 14.79
N ASP A 30 40.87 1.69 13.90
CA ASP A 30 41.66 1.03 12.86
C ASP A 30 41.96 1.98 11.70
N ALA A 31 43.26 2.11 11.38
CA ALA A 31 43.72 3.03 10.36
C ALA A 31 43.22 2.69 8.95
N LYS A 32 42.98 1.39 8.64
CA LYS A 32 42.47 0.94 7.36
C LYS A 32 41.01 1.35 7.22
N GLU A 33 40.20 1.11 8.25
CA GLU A 33 38.78 1.51 8.24
C GLU A 33 38.60 3.03 8.12
N ILE A 34 39.47 3.80 8.80
CA ILE A 34 39.50 5.27 8.70
C ILE A 34 39.81 5.68 7.25
N LYS A 35 40.84 5.07 6.64
CA LYS A 35 41.25 5.38 5.28
C LYS A 35 40.14 5.03 4.28
N ASP A 36 39.53 3.86 4.40
CA ASP A 36 38.40 3.43 3.54
C ASP A 36 37.20 4.38 3.63
N ARG A 37 36.96 4.94 4.80
CA ARG A 37 35.92 5.98 5.01
C ARG A 37 36.28 7.29 4.33
N LEU A 38 37.55 7.76 4.51
CA LEU A 38 38.03 8.97 3.87
C LEU A 38 38.04 8.88 2.35
N ASP A 39 38.43 7.75 1.81
CA ASP A 39 38.42 7.51 0.35
C ASP A 39 36.98 7.62 -0.22
N ARG A 40 35.99 7.10 0.49
CA ARG A 40 34.57 7.29 0.11
C ARG A 40 34.14 8.74 0.16
N VAL A 41 34.52 9.48 1.18
CA VAL A 41 34.23 10.93 1.27
C VAL A 41 34.92 11.69 0.15
N THR A 42 36.17 11.37 -0.16
CA THR A 42 36.97 12.01 -1.22
C THR A 42 36.29 11.82 -2.59
N LYS A 43 35.70 10.66 -2.87
CA LYS A 43 34.94 10.41 -4.11
C LYS A 43 33.84 11.47 -4.32
N TYR A 44 33.09 11.80 -3.27
CA TYR A 44 31.98 12.77 -3.36
C TYR A 44 32.48 14.23 -3.31
N VAL A 45 33.56 14.51 -2.59
CA VAL A 45 34.20 15.84 -2.55
C VAL A 45 34.79 16.20 -3.91
N SER A 46 35.37 15.22 -4.61
CA SER A 46 36.01 15.42 -5.92
C SER A 46 35.00 15.61 -7.07
N SER A 47 33.72 15.27 -6.89
CA SER A 47 32.70 15.41 -7.93
C SER A 47 31.40 16.00 -7.36
N TYR A 48 31.24 17.31 -7.55
CA TYR A 48 30.02 18.00 -7.14
C TYR A 48 28.77 17.45 -7.83
N GLU A 49 28.88 17.08 -9.10
CA GLU A 49 27.79 16.48 -9.86
C GLU A 49 27.32 15.15 -9.24
N LEU A 50 28.27 14.25 -8.94
CA LEU A 50 27.98 12.98 -8.27
C LEU A 50 27.33 13.20 -6.91
N LEU A 51 27.85 14.15 -6.13
CA LEU A 51 27.29 14.51 -4.83
C LEU A 51 25.84 14.96 -4.94
N MET A 52 25.54 15.89 -5.83
CA MET A 52 24.20 16.44 -6.01
C MET A 52 23.23 15.38 -6.55
N LYS A 53 23.65 14.58 -7.52
CA LYS A 53 22.86 13.46 -8.03
C LYS A 53 22.49 12.47 -6.92
N THR A 54 23.47 12.07 -6.14
CA THR A 54 23.26 11.12 -5.02
C THR A 54 22.34 11.72 -3.95
N ARG A 55 22.54 12.99 -3.59
CA ARG A 55 21.67 13.69 -2.62
C ARG A 55 20.22 13.77 -3.09
N ASN A 56 20.00 14.04 -4.37
CA ASN A 56 18.64 14.06 -4.95
C ASN A 56 17.97 12.69 -4.85
N ILE A 57 18.68 11.62 -5.22
CA ILE A 57 18.17 10.25 -5.07
C ILE A 57 17.85 9.95 -3.61
N LEU A 58 18.77 10.27 -2.69
CA LEU A 58 18.59 10.02 -1.25
C LEU A 58 17.39 10.80 -0.67
N SER A 59 17.03 11.96 -1.21
CA SER A 59 15.86 12.73 -0.76
C SER A 59 14.52 12.04 -1.07
N GLU A 60 14.50 11.14 -2.05
CA GLU A 60 13.32 10.37 -2.46
C GLU A 60 13.24 8.99 -1.78
N ILE A 61 14.27 8.61 -1.01
CA ILE A 61 14.34 7.30 -0.33
C ILE A 61 13.62 7.39 1.02
N SER A 62 12.67 6.46 1.24
CA SER A 62 12.01 6.27 2.52
C SER A 62 12.93 5.57 3.53
N ASP A 63 12.54 5.59 4.81
CA ASP A 63 13.28 4.92 5.88
C ASP A 63 13.13 3.39 5.80
N ILE A 64 14.07 2.73 5.12
CA ILE A 64 14.08 1.27 4.90
C ILE A 64 14.08 0.51 6.22
N GLU A 65 14.86 0.94 7.22
CA GLU A 65 14.93 0.27 8.52
C GLU A 65 13.56 0.23 9.20
N ARG A 66 12.82 1.35 9.13
CA ARG A 66 11.47 1.44 9.68
C ARG A 66 10.48 0.57 8.90
N LEU A 67 10.56 0.57 7.57
CA LEU A 67 9.69 -0.26 6.73
C LEU A 67 9.96 -1.75 6.95
N ALA A 68 11.24 -2.16 6.97
CA ALA A 68 11.63 -3.54 7.27
C ALA A 68 11.19 -3.97 8.67
N GLY A 69 11.32 -3.11 9.67
CA GLY A 69 10.82 -3.35 11.02
C GLY A 69 9.31 -3.56 11.09
N LYS A 70 8.51 -2.77 10.35
CA LYS A 70 7.06 -2.95 10.24
C LYS A 70 6.70 -4.29 9.59
N ILE A 71 7.42 -4.68 8.53
CA ILE A 71 7.22 -5.95 7.83
C ILE A 71 7.55 -7.11 8.76
N GLY A 72 8.71 -7.09 9.42
CA GLY A 72 9.13 -8.14 10.35
C GLY A 72 8.19 -8.33 11.54
N LEU A 73 7.48 -7.28 11.95
CA LEU A 73 6.46 -7.31 13.01
C LEU A 73 5.03 -7.59 12.50
N ASN A 74 4.84 -7.90 11.21
CA ASN A 74 3.53 -8.06 10.57
C ASN A 74 2.59 -6.86 10.77
N ARG A 75 3.14 -5.64 10.79
CA ARG A 75 2.39 -4.39 10.97
C ARG A 75 2.38 -3.51 9.70
N ALA A 76 3.01 -3.98 8.63
CA ALA A 76 3.06 -3.27 7.37
C ALA A 76 1.72 -3.41 6.62
N ASN A 77 1.30 -2.32 5.98
CA ASN A 77 0.19 -2.33 5.03
C ASN A 77 0.71 -2.29 3.58
N ALA A 78 -0.18 -2.38 2.60
CA ALA A 78 0.21 -2.39 1.19
C ALA A 78 1.00 -1.13 0.77
N ARG A 79 0.71 0.03 1.34
CA ARG A 79 1.45 1.27 1.07
C ARG A 79 2.87 1.22 1.61
N ASP A 80 3.10 0.58 2.75
CA ASP A 80 4.44 0.38 3.29
C ASP A 80 5.28 -0.51 2.35
N TYR A 81 4.68 -1.57 1.76
CA TYR A 81 5.35 -2.41 0.76
C TYR A 81 5.66 -1.64 -0.53
N LEU A 82 4.71 -0.86 -1.05
CA LEU A 82 4.95 -0.02 -2.23
C LEU A 82 6.00 1.06 -1.98
N ALA A 83 6.00 1.67 -0.80
CA ALA A 83 7.05 2.62 -0.40
C ALA A 83 8.43 1.95 -0.36
N LEU A 84 8.49 0.69 0.09
CA LEU A 84 9.73 -0.10 0.07
C LEU A 84 10.16 -0.41 -1.37
N ALA A 85 9.25 -0.84 -2.25
CA ALA A 85 9.55 -1.10 -3.65
C ALA A 85 10.09 0.14 -4.38
N ASN A 86 9.44 1.30 -4.21
CA ASN A 86 9.92 2.57 -4.75
C ASN A 86 11.29 2.96 -4.18
N THR A 87 11.51 2.73 -2.90
CA THR A 87 12.81 3.00 -2.26
C THR A 87 13.91 2.12 -2.82
N ILE A 88 13.64 0.83 -3.06
CA ILE A 88 14.57 -0.10 -3.72
C ILE A 88 14.91 0.39 -5.12
N GLU A 89 13.90 0.76 -5.91
CA GLU A 89 14.10 1.29 -7.26
C GLU A 89 15.04 2.50 -7.27
N LYS A 90 14.80 3.46 -6.36
CA LYS A 90 15.66 4.65 -6.22
C LYS A 90 17.06 4.29 -5.71
N ALA A 91 17.17 3.40 -4.72
CA ALA A 91 18.46 2.98 -4.19
C ALA A 91 19.34 2.30 -5.25
N LEU A 92 18.77 1.54 -6.18
CA LEU A 92 19.50 0.89 -7.26
C LEU A 92 20.10 1.87 -8.28
N LEU A 93 19.68 3.15 -8.28
CA LEU A 93 20.33 4.20 -9.05
C LEU A 93 21.67 4.64 -8.45
N ILE A 94 21.93 4.29 -7.18
CA ILE A 94 23.19 4.57 -6.50
C ILE A 94 24.16 3.42 -6.82
N GLU A 95 25.36 3.76 -7.28
CA GLU A 95 26.32 2.79 -7.80
C GLU A 95 26.73 1.74 -6.75
N GLU A 96 26.86 2.15 -5.50
CA GLU A 96 27.23 1.28 -4.38
C GLU A 96 26.19 0.19 -4.09
N SER A 97 24.93 0.38 -4.48
CA SER A 97 23.82 -0.57 -4.25
C SER A 97 23.71 -1.68 -5.30
N LYS A 98 24.48 -1.62 -6.37
CA LYS A 98 24.37 -2.56 -7.51
C LYS A 98 24.75 -4.00 -7.18
N LYS A 99 25.51 -4.24 -6.11
CA LYS A 99 25.97 -5.58 -5.73
C LYS A 99 24.85 -6.56 -5.38
N THR A 100 23.70 -6.07 -4.94
CA THR A 100 22.52 -6.85 -4.54
C THR A 100 21.33 -6.55 -5.44
N ALA A 101 21.57 -6.02 -6.64
CA ALA A 101 20.52 -5.51 -7.52
C ALA A 101 19.54 -6.58 -7.97
N GLU A 102 20.00 -7.80 -8.21
CA GLU A 102 19.18 -8.88 -8.74
C GLU A 102 18.10 -9.30 -7.75
N GLU A 103 18.50 -9.67 -6.52
CA GLU A 103 17.58 -10.04 -5.43
C GLU A 103 16.60 -8.92 -5.08
N LEU A 104 17.08 -7.67 -5.06
CA LEU A 104 16.24 -6.51 -4.75
C LEU A 104 15.24 -6.22 -5.87
N ASN A 105 15.59 -6.43 -7.14
CA ASN A 105 14.67 -6.29 -8.25
C ASN A 105 13.59 -7.36 -8.24
N GLU A 106 13.91 -8.61 -7.97
CA GLU A 106 12.92 -9.69 -7.83
C GLU A 106 11.91 -9.35 -6.74
N PHE A 107 12.39 -8.89 -5.57
CA PHE A 107 11.53 -8.51 -4.46
C PHE A 107 10.63 -7.30 -4.82
N LYS A 108 11.20 -6.26 -5.42
CA LYS A 108 10.46 -5.08 -5.91
C LYS A 108 9.36 -5.49 -6.90
N ASP A 109 9.70 -6.35 -7.86
CA ASP A 109 8.77 -6.81 -8.89
C ASP A 109 7.64 -7.66 -8.31
N ALA A 110 7.93 -8.51 -7.31
CA ALA A 110 6.93 -9.26 -6.58
C ALA A 110 5.91 -8.32 -5.89
N ILE A 111 6.38 -7.27 -5.23
CA ILE A 111 5.51 -6.26 -4.60
C ILE A 111 4.66 -5.56 -5.66
N SER A 112 5.26 -5.06 -6.72
CA SER A 112 4.58 -4.29 -7.78
C SER A 112 3.56 -5.12 -8.55
N LYS A 113 3.81 -6.41 -8.71
CA LYS A 113 2.85 -7.35 -9.31
C LYS A 113 1.69 -7.66 -8.37
N THR A 114 1.93 -7.68 -7.07
CA THR A 114 0.92 -8.09 -6.08
C THR A 114 -0.08 -6.98 -5.75
N PHE A 115 0.41 -5.78 -5.49
CA PHE A 115 -0.43 -4.68 -5.01
C PHE A 115 -0.88 -3.76 -6.15
N VAL A 116 -2.07 -3.15 -5.98
CA VAL A 116 -2.51 -2.04 -6.86
C VAL A 116 -1.67 -0.79 -6.60
N ASP A 117 -1.56 0.13 -7.56
CA ASP A 117 -0.68 1.31 -7.47
C ASP A 117 -1.07 2.27 -6.34
N ASN A 118 -2.36 2.39 -6.05
CA ASN A 118 -2.90 3.25 -5.00
C ASN A 118 -3.81 2.45 -4.05
N PRO A 119 -3.25 1.59 -3.21
CA PRO A 119 -4.05 0.81 -2.28
C PRO A 119 -4.65 1.71 -1.19
N PRO A 120 -5.81 1.34 -0.65
CA PRO A 120 -6.41 2.04 0.48
C PRO A 120 -5.53 1.96 1.74
N ASN A 121 -5.84 2.76 2.76
CA ASN A 121 -5.08 2.78 4.00
C ASN A 121 -5.30 1.53 4.86
N THR A 122 -6.50 0.96 4.79
CA THR A 122 -6.92 -0.16 5.63
C THR A 122 -7.30 -1.38 4.79
N ILE A 123 -7.05 -2.56 5.33
CA ILE A 123 -7.40 -3.84 4.67
C ILE A 123 -8.93 -3.96 4.49
N THR A 124 -9.70 -3.37 5.40
CA THR A 124 -11.16 -3.45 5.39
C THR A 124 -11.83 -2.72 4.23
N GLU A 125 -11.11 -1.79 3.58
CA GLU A 125 -11.60 -1.09 2.39
C GLU A 125 -11.56 -1.96 1.13
N GLY A 126 -10.78 -3.05 1.13
CA GLY A 126 -10.62 -3.94 -0.03
C GLY A 126 -9.77 -3.34 -1.15
N HIS A 127 -9.78 -3.98 -2.32
CA HIS A 127 -9.04 -3.54 -3.52
C HIS A 127 -7.54 -3.29 -3.33
N ILE A 128 -6.88 -4.14 -2.53
CA ILE A 128 -5.46 -4.02 -2.20
C ILE A 128 -4.59 -4.79 -3.19
N ILE A 129 -5.04 -6.00 -3.56
CA ILE A 129 -4.32 -6.93 -4.42
C ILE A 129 -4.83 -6.78 -5.86
N ARG A 130 -3.95 -6.92 -6.85
CA ARG A 130 -4.34 -6.95 -8.27
C ARG A 130 -5.15 -8.20 -8.59
N ASP A 131 -6.11 -8.08 -9.51
CA ASP A 131 -7.00 -9.19 -9.87
C ASP A 131 -6.28 -10.36 -10.54
N GLU A 132 -5.13 -10.09 -11.17
CA GLU A 132 -4.30 -11.09 -11.86
C GLU A 132 -3.59 -12.05 -10.90
N ILE A 133 -3.48 -11.70 -9.61
CA ILE A 133 -2.75 -12.51 -8.61
C ILE A 133 -3.57 -13.70 -8.13
N ASN A 134 -4.90 -13.55 -8.04
CA ASN A 134 -5.75 -14.59 -7.52
C ASN A 134 -7.12 -14.55 -8.21
N SER A 135 -7.43 -15.61 -8.98
CA SER A 135 -8.68 -15.76 -9.69
C SER A 135 -9.92 -15.75 -8.77
N GLU A 136 -9.79 -16.35 -7.59
CA GLU A 136 -10.88 -16.38 -6.59
C GLU A 136 -11.20 -14.97 -6.08
N VAL A 137 -10.18 -14.16 -5.80
CA VAL A 137 -10.36 -12.75 -5.41
C VAL A 137 -11.04 -11.95 -6.53
N LYS A 138 -10.66 -12.19 -7.78
CA LYS A 138 -11.28 -11.57 -8.96
C LYS A 138 -12.75 -11.95 -9.06
N GLU A 139 -13.08 -13.24 -8.99
CA GLU A 139 -14.46 -13.74 -9.05
C GLU A 139 -15.32 -13.16 -7.91
N LEU A 140 -14.81 -13.15 -6.68
CA LEU A 140 -15.51 -12.56 -5.53
C LEU A 140 -15.76 -11.06 -5.68
N ARG A 141 -14.82 -10.33 -6.29
CA ARG A 141 -15.00 -8.91 -6.59
C ARG A 141 -16.04 -8.67 -7.68
N GLU A 142 -16.01 -9.47 -8.74
CA GLU A 142 -17.02 -9.41 -9.81
C GLU A 142 -18.40 -9.69 -9.25
N LEU A 143 -18.56 -10.71 -8.42
CA LEU A 143 -19.81 -11.02 -7.73
C LEU A 143 -20.27 -9.87 -6.82
N SER A 144 -19.34 -9.29 -6.03
CA SER A 144 -19.65 -8.14 -5.17
C SER A 144 -19.99 -6.87 -5.95
N GLY A 145 -19.31 -6.60 -7.06
CA GLY A 145 -19.58 -5.47 -7.96
C GLY A 145 -20.92 -5.62 -8.68
N ASN A 146 -21.18 -6.82 -9.18
CA ASN A 146 -22.43 -7.15 -9.85
C ASN A 146 -23.63 -7.22 -8.91
N SER A 147 -23.41 -7.39 -7.60
CA SER A 147 -24.51 -7.43 -6.62
C SER A 147 -25.35 -6.15 -6.63
N LYS A 148 -24.76 -4.98 -6.83
CA LYS A 148 -25.48 -3.71 -6.94
C LYS A 148 -26.31 -3.62 -8.24
N THR A 149 -25.79 -4.14 -9.32
CA THR A 149 -26.51 -4.20 -10.61
C THR A 149 -27.59 -5.27 -10.53
N TRP A 150 -27.26 -6.45 -10.00
CA TRP A 150 -28.22 -7.52 -9.77
C TRP A 150 -29.39 -7.07 -8.87
N VAL A 151 -29.11 -6.35 -7.78
CA VAL A 151 -30.15 -5.79 -6.89
C VAL A 151 -31.06 -4.81 -7.63
N LYS A 152 -30.53 -3.97 -8.54
CA LYS A 152 -31.33 -3.07 -9.37
C LYS A 152 -32.18 -3.84 -10.35
N ASP A 153 -31.64 -4.82 -11.04
CA ASP A 153 -32.36 -5.64 -12.00
C ASP A 153 -33.41 -6.50 -11.30
N PHE A 154 -33.11 -7.04 -10.15
CA PHE A 154 -34.03 -7.77 -9.31
C PHE A 154 -35.24 -6.92 -8.94
N ILE A 155 -35.06 -5.69 -8.45
CA ILE A 155 -36.21 -4.84 -8.07
C ILE A 155 -37.05 -4.42 -9.29
N VAL A 156 -36.41 -4.24 -10.44
CA VAL A 156 -37.17 -3.97 -11.71
C VAL A 156 -38.02 -5.17 -12.08
N ASN A 157 -37.49 -6.38 -12.05
CA ASN A 157 -38.19 -7.60 -12.33
C ASN A 157 -39.36 -7.86 -11.34
N GLU A 158 -39.10 -7.62 -10.03
CA GLU A 158 -40.12 -7.78 -9.01
C GLU A 158 -41.26 -6.76 -9.14
N ARG A 159 -40.96 -5.52 -9.52
CA ARG A 159 -41.98 -4.50 -9.84
C ARG A 159 -42.86 -4.93 -11.02
N GLN A 160 -42.26 -5.55 -12.05
CA GLN A 160 -43.02 -6.05 -13.22
C GLN A 160 -43.88 -7.25 -12.85
N LYS A 161 -43.36 -8.22 -12.08
CA LYS A 161 -44.09 -9.41 -11.65
C LYS A 161 -45.26 -9.08 -10.70
N THR A 162 -45.00 -8.18 -9.75
CA THR A 162 -46.00 -7.83 -8.73
C THR A 162 -46.93 -6.71 -9.12
N GLY A 163 -46.63 -5.94 -10.16
CA GLY A 163 -47.35 -4.72 -10.53
C GLY A 163 -47.18 -3.55 -9.54
N ILE A 164 -46.28 -3.68 -8.52
CA ILE A 164 -46.07 -2.71 -7.48
C ILE A 164 -44.90 -1.80 -7.82
N SER A 165 -45.15 -0.67 -8.44
CA SER A 165 -44.10 0.29 -8.86
C SER A 165 -43.32 0.92 -7.71
N THR A 166 -43.87 0.91 -6.50
CA THR A 166 -43.28 1.57 -5.29
C THR A 166 -42.36 0.67 -4.47
N LEU A 167 -42.13 -0.58 -4.90
CA LEU A 167 -41.16 -1.46 -4.23
C LEU A 167 -39.76 -0.85 -4.21
N LYS A 168 -39.12 -0.90 -3.06
CA LYS A 168 -37.73 -0.46 -2.86
C LYS A 168 -36.92 -1.57 -2.19
N ILE A 169 -35.60 -1.60 -2.47
CA ILE A 169 -34.67 -2.44 -1.72
C ILE A 169 -33.89 -1.54 -0.76
N GLY A 170 -33.89 -1.91 0.51
CA GLY A 170 -33.06 -1.36 1.54
C GLY A 170 -31.95 -2.34 1.93
N PHE A 171 -30.91 -1.84 2.58
CA PHE A 171 -29.85 -2.63 3.17
C PHE A 171 -29.67 -2.26 4.64
N ASN A 172 -29.66 -3.26 5.49
CA ASN A 172 -29.36 -3.11 6.92
C ASN A 172 -28.20 -4.02 7.30
N LYS A 173 -27.28 -3.53 8.11
CA LYS A 173 -26.10 -4.31 8.53
C LYS A 173 -26.41 -5.56 9.33
N VAL A 174 -27.61 -5.62 9.96
CA VAL A 174 -28.03 -6.77 10.78
C VAL A 174 -28.78 -7.80 9.95
N PHE A 175 -29.66 -7.37 9.04
CA PHE A 175 -30.57 -8.26 8.26
C PHE A 175 -30.16 -8.43 6.80
N GLY A 176 -29.15 -7.69 6.30
CA GLY A 176 -28.77 -7.69 4.89
C GLY A 176 -29.73 -6.88 4.02
N TYR A 177 -29.96 -7.33 2.80
CA TYR A 177 -30.90 -6.73 1.87
C TYR A 177 -32.34 -7.11 2.22
N TYR A 178 -33.26 -6.14 2.15
CA TYR A 178 -34.70 -6.34 2.39
C TYR A 178 -35.52 -5.51 1.40
N ILE A 179 -36.75 -5.97 1.14
CA ILE A 179 -37.70 -5.28 0.23
C ILE A 179 -38.63 -4.44 1.10
N GLU A 180 -38.76 -3.17 0.75
CA GLU A 180 -39.72 -2.25 1.35
C GLU A 180 -40.96 -2.07 0.41
N ALA A 181 -42.12 -2.20 1.00
CA ALA A 181 -43.39 -1.88 0.34
C ALA A 181 -44.23 -0.92 1.18
N SER A 182 -45.02 -0.08 0.55
CA SER A 182 -45.93 0.85 1.22
C SER A 182 -46.98 0.11 2.04
N ARG A 183 -47.33 0.62 3.24
CA ARG A 183 -48.38 0.02 4.11
C ARG A 183 -49.74 -0.12 3.45
N SER A 184 -50.07 0.70 2.46
CA SER A 184 -51.33 0.60 1.69
C SER A 184 -51.43 -0.69 0.85
N LEU A 185 -50.34 -1.42 0.67
CA LEU A 185 -50.27 -2.65 -0.12
C LEU A 185 -50.20 -3.93 0.73
N LYS A 186 -50.47 -3.83 2.04
CA LYS A 186 -50.36 -4.93 2.99
C LYS A 186 -51.13 -6.18 2.59
N ASN A 187 -52.31 -6.03 2.04
CA ASN A 187 -53.14 -7.15 1.59
C ASN A 187 -52.62 -7.83 0.28
N TYR A 188 -51.89 -7.08 -0.55
CA TYR A 188 -51.29 -7.59 -1.79
C TYR A 188 -50.03 -8.44 -1.52
N ILE A 189 -49.29 -8.07 -0.51
CA ILE A 189 -48.03 -8.74 -0.12
C ILE A 189 -48.34 -10.11 0.49
N TYR A 190 -49.42 -10.24 1.26
CA TYR A 190 -49.85 -11.53 1.84
C TYR A 190 -50.22 -12.56 0.78
N GLN A 191 -50.82 -12.17 -0.33
CA GLN A 191 -51.13 -13.08 -1.43
C GLN A 191 -49.93 -13.50 -2.26
N SER A 192 -48.92 -12.62 -2.39
CA SER A 192 -47.68 -12.93 -3.13
C SER A 192 -46.71 -13.75 -2.31
N ALA A 193 -46.59 -13.53 -0.98
CA ALA A 193 -45.68 -14.26 -0.12
C ALA A 193 -45.99 -15.75 0.01
N VAL A 194 -47.22 -16.16 -0.18
CA VAL A 194 -47.61 -17.59 -0.21
C VAL A 194 -46.97 -18.35 -1.39
N ASN A 195 -46.58 -17.65 -2.46
CA ASN A 195 -45.97 -18.27 -3.65
C ASN A 195 -44.45 -18.41 -3.57
N TYR A 196 -43.80 -17.90 -2.50
CA TYR A 196 -42.34 -17.97 -2.32
C TYR A 196 -41.91 -18.99 -1.24
N ILE A 197 -42.82 -19.74 -0.64
CA ILE A 197 -42.55 -20.74 0.41
C ILE A 197 -42.56 -22.19 -0.15
N TYR A 198 -42.61 -22.36 -1.47
CA TYR A 198 -42.47 -23.69 -2.11
C TYR A 198 -41.34 -23.68 -3.13
#